data_a85b4226fb1ab905e6aab7dcce552912
#
_entry.id   a85b4226fb1ab905e6aab7dcce552912
#
_cell.length_a   1.000
_cell.length_b   1.000
_cell.length_c   1.000
_cell.angle_alpha   90.00
_cell.angle_beta   90.00
_cell.angle_gamma   90.00
#
_symmetry.space_group_name_H-M   'P 1'
#
loop_
_entity.id
_entity.type
_entity.pdbx_description
1 polymer ?
#
loop_
_entity_poly.entity_id
_entity_poly.type
_entity_poly.pdbx_seq_one_letter_code
_entity_poly.pdbx_strand_id
1 'polypeptide(L)'
;MFFLIEYLLLSYFNYKLLQIIMSTGTVKFYNEAKGFGFIVDDESQSEVFVHATGLVDQIAQNDKVSYDIKEGNKGPNAVNVK
;
A
#
# COMPACT_ATOMS: atom_id res chain seq x y z
N MET A 1 0.55 -20.73 31.27
CA MET A 1 1.68 -19.93 30.83
C MET A 1 1.98 -20.09 29.34
N PHE A 2 1.98 -21.31 28.83
CA PHE A 2 2.19 -21.55 27.39
C PHE A 2 1.10 -20.95 26.51
N PHE A 3 -0.15 -20.98 26.97
CA PHE A 3 -1.26 -20.45 26.18
C PHE A 3 -1.18 -18.94 25.98
N LEU A 4 -0.67 -18.21 26.97
CA LEU A 4 -0.50 -16.76 26.84
C LEU A 4 0.57 -16.40 25.82
N ILE A 5 1.66 -17.16 25.80
CA ILE A 5 2.74 -16.91 24.84
C ILE A 5 2.27 -17.19 23.41
N GLU A 6 1.53 -18.29 23.20
CA GLU A 6 0.97 -18.63 21.90
C GLU A 6 -0.02 -17.57 21.42
N TYR A 7 -0.86 -17.09 22.33
CA TYR A 7 -1.81 -16.03 21.98
C TYR A 7 -1.10 -14.75 21.58
N LEU A 8 -0.08 -14.36 22.32
CA LEU A 8 0.70 -13.17 22.02
C LEU A 8 1.43 -13.28 20.68
N LEU A 9 2.00 -14.45 20.40
CA LEU A 9 2.68 -14.69 19.13
C LEU A 9 1.69 -14.66 17.96
N LEU A 10 0.52 -15.26 18.13
CA LEU A 10 -0.50 -15.27 17.10
C LEU A 10 -1.01 -13.85 16.83
N SER A 11 -1.23 -13.07 17.87
CA SER A 11 -1.67 -11.69 17.75
C SER A 11 -0.60 -10.84 17.03
N TYR A 12 0.65 -11.03 17.39
CA TYR A 12 1.77 -10.34 16.74
C TYR A 12 1.87 -10.72 15.27
N PHE A 13 1.71 -12.00 14.96
CA PHE A 13 1.76 -12.49 13.58
C PHE A 13 0.64 -11.88 12.74
N ASN A 14 -0.58 -11.82 13.28
CA ASN A 14 -1.71 -11.20 12.58
C ASN A 14 -1.49 -9.71 12.35
N TYR A 15 -0.90 -9.03 13.32
CA TYR A 15 -0.55 -7.63 13.19
C TYR A 15 0.47 -7.40 12.07
N LYS A 16 1.50 -8.24 12.01
CA LYS A 16 2.51 -8.17 10.95
C LYS A 16 1.92 -8.47 9.58
N LEU A 17 1.01 -9.43 9.51
CA LEU A 17 0.35 -9.78 8.27
C LEU A 17 -0.49 -8.62 7.75
N LEU A 18 -1.22 -7.93 8.65
CA LEU A 18 -1.98 -6.75 8.28
C LEU A 18 -1.07 -5.65 7.73
N GLN A 19 0.08 -5.43 8.34
CA GLN A 19 1.03 -4.43 7.86
C GLN A 19 1.63 -4.77 6.50
N ILE A 20 1.79 -6.06 6.21
CA ILE A 20 2.26 -6.51 4.90
C ILE A 20 1.19 -6.27 3.84
N ILE A 21 -0.09 -6.48 4.19
CA ILE A 21 -1.21 -6.29 3.27
C ILE A 21 -1.48 -4.82 3.02
N MET A 22 -1.36 -3.98 4.06
CA MET A 22 -1.65 -2.55 3.98
C MET A 22 -0.34 -1.76 4.03
N SER A 23 0.02 -1.18 2.90
CA SER A 23 1.20 -0.33 2.80
C SER A 23 0.79 1.14 2.86
N THR A 24 1.74 1.98 3.24
CA THR A 24 1.55 3.42 3.22
C THR A 24 2.66 4.07 2.41
N GLY A 25 2.34 5.19 1.80
CA GLY A 25 3.32 5.91 1.00
C GLY A 25 2.87 7.32 0.70
N THR A 26 3.69 8.01 -0.08
CA THR A 26 3.43 9.37 -0.50
C THR A 26 3.32 9.42 -2.02
N VAL A 27 2.31 10.10 -2.54
CA VAL A 27 2.13 10.25 -3.98
C VAL A 27 3.25 11.16 -4.50
N LYS A 28 4.13 10.57 -5.30
CA LYS A 28 5.22 11.31 -5.92
C LYS A 28 4.75 12.11 -7.11
N PHE A 29 3.85 11.52 -7.89
CA PHE A 29 3.34 12.09 -9.12
C PHE A 29 2.01 11.43 -9.45
N TYR A 30 1.07 12.23 -9.95
CA TYR A 30 -0.19 11.71 -10.47
C TYR A 30 -0.68 12.60 -11.59
N ASN A 31 -0.98 11.98 -12.74
CA ASN A 31 -1.51 12.67 -13.91
C ASN A 31 -2.98 12.29 -14.08
N GLU A 32 -3.88 13.20 -13.72
CA GLU A 32 -5.32 12.95 -13.81
C GLU A 32 -5.79 12.75 -15.25
N ALA A 33 -5.20 13.48 -16.18
CA ALA A 33 -5.62 13.38 -17.59
C ALA A 33 -5.32 11.99 -18.17
N LYS A 34 -4.20 11.40 -17.78
CA LYS A 34 -3.81 10.07 -18.26
C LYS A 34 -4.22 8.95 -17.31
N GLY A 35 -4.60 9.28 -16.07
CA GLY A 35 -5.11 8.33 -15.09
C GLY A 35 -4.05 7.40 -14.52
N PHE A 36 -2.84 7.88 -14.29
CA PHE A 36 -1.80 7.09 -13.64
C PHE A 36 -0.83 7.96 -12.85
N GLY A 37 -0.08 7.31 -11.98
CA GLY A 37 0.95 7.97 -11.19
C GLY A 37 1.84 6.97 -10.48
N PHE A 38 2.63 7.49 -9.53
CA PHE A 38 3.55 6.68 -8.74
C PHE A 38 3.46 7.10 -7.27
N ILE A 39 3.53 6.08 -6.41
CA ILE A 39 3.57 6.23 -4.96
C ILE A 39 4.94 5.76 -4.50
N VAL A 40 5.59 6.53 -3.62
CA VAL A 40 6.82 6.10 -2.96
C VAL A 40 6.45 5.46 -1.64
N ASP A 41 6.77 4.19 -1.49
CA ASP A 41 6.49 3.43 -0.28
C ASP A 41 7.31 3.98 0.88
N ASP A 42 6.67 4.14 2.05
CA ASP A 42 7.32 4.74 3.21
C ASP A 42 8.44 3.86 3.78
N GLU A 43 8.30 2.54 3.68
CA GLU A 43 9.29 1.61 4.23
C GLU A 43 10.43 1.34 3.26
N SER A 44 10.10 0.91 2.06
CA SER A 44 11.11 0.47 1.08
C SER A 44 11.66 1.60 0.24
N GLN A 45 10.98 2.74 0.22
CA GLN A 45 11.31 3.89 -0.65
C GLN A 45 11.23 3.53 -2.13
N SER A 46 10.60 2.42 -2.46
CA SER A 46 10.38 2.00 -3.85
C SER A 46 9.18 2.71 -4.45
N GLU A 47 9.23 2.91 -5.76
CA GLU A 47 8.11 3.47 -6.48
C GLU A 47 7.13 2.38 -6.86
N VAL A 48 5.85 2.62 -6.61
CA VAL A 48 4.77 1.71 -6.94
C VAL A 48 3.84 2.40 -7.92
N PHE A 49 3.55 1.76 -9.03
CA PHE A 49 2.64 2.30 -10.06
C PHE A 49 1.21 2.28 -9.55
N VAL A 50 0.46 3.35 -9.84
CA VAL A 50 -0.96 3.42 -9.52
C VAL A 50 -1.73 3.86 -10.76
N HIS A 51 -2.82 3.16 -11.05
CA HIS A 51 -3.73 3.49 -12.13
C HIS A 51 -5.04 4.02 -11.52
N ALA A 52 -5.75 4.87 -12.27
CA ALA A 52 -7.00 5.46 -11.78
C ALA A 52 -8.01 4.42 -11.30
N THR A 53 -8.02 3.24 -11.91
CA THR A 53 -8.92 2.14 -11.50
C THR A 53 -8.59 1.57 -10.13
N GLY A 54 -7.39 1.83 -9.62
CA GLY A 54 -6.98 1.39 -8.29
C GLY A 54 -7.27 2.40 -7.18
N LEU A 55 -7.86 3.55 -7.51
CA LEU A 55 -8.14 4.58 -6.52
C LEU A 55 -9.51 4.36 -5.88
N VAL A 56 -9.57 4.47 -4.56
CA VAL A 56 -10.82 4.60 -3.83
C VAL A 56 -11.20 6.07 -3.71
N ASP A 57 -10.21 6.89 -3.38
CA ASP A 57 -10.34 8.35 -3.27
C ASP A 57 -9.46 9.04 -4.31
N GLN A 58 -9.78 10.27 -4.63
CA GLN A 58 -8.91 11.10 -5.46
C GLN A 58 -7.63 11.41 -4.72
N ILE A 59 -6.52 11.38 -5.44
CA ILE A 59 -5.20 11.65 -4.88
C ILE A 59 -4.53 12.78 -5.65
N ALA A 60 -3.59 13.43 -4.99
CA ALA A 60 -2.78 14.48 -5.58
C ALA A 60 -1.33 14.30 -5.16
N GLN A 61 -0.43 14.98 -5.87
CA GLN A 61 0.99 14.95 -5.55
C GLN A 61 1.21 15.36 -4.10
N ASN A 62 2.09 14.62 -3.42
CA ASN A 62 2.46 14.80 -2.02
C ASN A 62 1.44 14.31 -0.99
N ASP A 63 0.31 13.73 -1.43
CA ASP A 63 -0.65 13.15 -0.51
C ASP A 63 -0.09 11.89 0.14
N LYS A 64 -0.39 11.72 1.43
CA LYS A 64 -0.14 10.47 2.14
C LYS A 64 -1.32 9.54 1.90
N VAL A 65 -1.01 8.31 1.49
CA VAL A 65 -2.04 7.35 1.12
C VAL A 65 -1.72 5.98 1.73
N SER A 66 -2.76 5.18 1.91
CA SER A 66 -2.61 3.76 2.18
C SER A 66 -3.08 2.98 0.96
N TYR A 67 -2.51 1.81 0.75
CA TYR A 67 -2.81 1.02 -0.46
C TYR A 67 -2.43 -0.43 -0.25
N ASP A 68 -2.98 -1.29 -1.11
CA ASP A 68 -2.58 -2.69 -1.23
C ASP A 68 -1.75 -2.85 -2.50
N ILE A 69 -0.92 -3.88 -2.54
CA ILE A 69 -0.11 -4.19 -3.71
C ILE A 69 -0.71 -5.40 -4.41
N LYS A 70 -0.91 -5.25 -5.72
CA LYS A 70 -1.35 -6.33 -6.59
C LYS A 70 -0.30 -6.53 -7.68
N GLU A 71 0.18 -7.76 -7.85
CA GLU A 71 1.13 -8.07 -8.91
C GLU A 71 0.44 -8.02 -10.28
N GLY A 72 1.03 -7.24 -11.17
CA GLY A 72 0.58 -7.12 -12.54
C GLY A 72 1.63 -7.60 -13.52
N ASN A 73 1.31 -7.54 -14.81
CA ASN A 73 2.22 -8.00 -15.87
C ASN A 73 3.51 -7.18 -15.94
N LYS A 74 3.48 -5.95 -15.47
CA LYS A 74 4.61 -5.04 -15.53
C LYS A 74 5.19 -4.74 -14.15
N GLY A 75 4.84 -5.51 -13.14
CA GLY A 75 5.32 -5.33 -11.78
C GLY A 75 4.19 -5.00 -10.81
N PRO A 76 4.54 -4.58 -9.58
CA PRO A 76 3.53 -4.30 -8.56
C PRO A 76 2.74 -3.03 -8.87
N ASN A 77 1.43 -3.12 -8.66
CA ASN A 77 0.50 -1.99 -8.79
C ASN A 77 -0.16 -1.70 -7.45
N ALA A 78 -0.39 -0.42 -7.17
CA ALA A 78 -1.15 -0.03 -5.99
C ALA A 78 -2.65 -0.10 -6.32
N VAL A 79 -3.42 -0.70 -5.42
CA VAL A 79 -4.88 -0.80 -5.52
C VAL A 79 -5.48 -0.41 -4.18
N ASN A 80 -6.77 -0.10 -4.17
CA ASN A 80 -7.48 0.35 -2.96
C ASN A 80 -6.79 1.56 -2.31
N VAL A 81 -6.33 2.49 -3.14
CA VAL A 81 -5.59 3.68 -2.68
C VAL A 81 -6.57 4.68 -2.08
N LYS A 82 -6.28 5.10 -0.86
CA LYS A 82 -7.11 6.09 -0.15
C LYS A 82 -6.32 7.04 0.77
#